data_3f0fa0697ab85a425ec759c73a451545
#
_entry.id   3f0fa0697ab85a425ec759c73a451545
#
_cell.length_a   1.000
_cell.length_b   1.000
_cell.length_c   1.000
_cell.angle_alpha   90.00
_cell.angle_beta   90.00
_cell.angle_gamma   90.00
#
_symmetry.space_group_name_H-M   'P 1'
#
loop_
_entity.id
_entity.type
_entity.pdbx_description
1 polymer ?
#
loop_
_entity_poly.entity_id
_entity_poly.type
_entity_poly.pdbx_seq_one_letter_code
_entity_poly.pdbx_strand_id
1 'polypeptide(L)'
;MADPLAYRPAVGVMLINPARQVWVGQRLDSTLEAWQMPQGGLDEGEAPLDGALRELEEETGIGRALVALLATAGRELTYDLPDELVGKLWKGKWRGQRQTWFLMRFDGADADVNLATPEPEFRAWKWAAPIELPGLIVPFKKKLYEDVLDAFAEWL
;
A
#
# COMPACT_ATOMS: atom_id res chain seq x y z
N MET A 1 20.01 -12.06 -25.46
CA MET A 1 18.78 -11.49 -24.86
C MET A 1 18.97 -11.39 -23.36
N ALA A 2 18.73 -10.21 -22.81
CA ALA A 2 18.74 -10.08 -21.36
C ALA A 2 17.47 -10.69 -20.78
N ASP A 3 17.58 -11.38 -19.64
CA ASP A 3 16.41 -11.87 -18.94
C ASP A 3 15.57 -10.70 -18.45
N PRO A 4 14.22 -10.83 -18.44
CA PRO A 4 13.38 -9.78 -17.92
C PRO A 4 13.67 -9.58 -16.42
N LEU A 5 13.54 -8.33 -15.95
CA LEU A 5 13.68 -8.03 -14.54
C LEU A 5 12.59 -8.73 -13.74
N ALA A 6 12.92 -9.10 -12.52
CA ALA A 6 11.96 -9.70 -11.59
C ALA A 6 11.07 -8.65 -10.93
N TYR A 7 9.98 -9.11 -10.31
CA TYR A 7 9.15 -8.30 -9.44
C TYR A 7 9.72 -8.27 -8.03
N ARG A 8 9.71 -7.10 -7.40
CA ARG A 8 10.11 -6.96 -6.00
C ARG A 8 9.00 -7.50 -5.09
N PRO A 9 9.31 -8.44 -4.19
CA PRO A 9 8.32 -8.89 -3.20
C PRO A 9 7.93 -7.74 -2.28
N ALA A 10 6.62 -7.57 -2.08
CA ALA A 10 6.09 -6.43 -1.35
C ALA A 10 4.74 -6.75 -0.72
N VAL A 11 4.24 -5.80 0.07
CA VAL A 11 2.96 -5.91 0.75
C VAL A 11 2.17 -4.61 0.60
N GLY A 12 0.86 -4.71 0.76
CA GLY A 12 -0.02 -3.56 0.83
C GLY A 12 -1.09 -3.77 1.89
N VAL A 13 -1.59 -2.69 2.45
CA VAL A 13 -2.61 -2.71 3.50
C VAL A 13 -3.80 -1.86 3.08
N MET A 14 -4.98 -2.47 3.04
CA MET A 14 -6.23 -1.75 2.99
C MET A 14 -6.74 -1.64 4.43
N LEU A 15 -6.55 -0.47 5.04
CA LEU A 15 -6.98 -0.21 6.40
C LEU A 15 -8.32 0.50 6.36
N ILE A 16 -9.35 -0.10 6.98
CA ILE A 16 -10.71 0.45 6.99
C ILE A 16 -11.13 0.85 8.40
N ASN A 17 -11.91 1.94 8.47
CA ASN A 17 -12.54 2.38 9.70
C ASN A 17 -13.95 1.77 9.84
N PRO A 18 -14.68 2.01 10.96
CA PRO A 18 -16.04 1.49 11.13
C PRO A 18 -17.04 1.94 10.05
N ALA A 19 -16.81 3.07 9.40
CA ALA A 19 -17.64 3.55 8.29
C ALA A 19 -17.24 2.93 6.94
N ARG A 20 -16.31 1.97 6.95
CA ARG A 20 -15.79 1.30 5.75
C ARG A 20 -15.10 2.24 4.76
N GLN A 21 -14.54 3.32 5.28
CA GLN A 21 -13.65 4.19 4.50
C GLN A 21 -12.23 3.68 4.62
N VAL A 22 -11.42 3.96 3.60
CA VAL A 22 -10.06 3.43 3.48
C VAL A 22 -9.04 4.53 3.73
N TRP A 23 -8.00 4.20 4.51
CA TRP A 23 -6.90 5.11 4.78
C TRP A 23 -6.05 5.31 3.53
N VAL A 24 -5.84 6.56 3.14
CA VAL A 24 -4.92 6.91 2.05
C VAL A 24 -4.05 8.10 2.45
N GLY A 25 -2.82 8.10 1.95
CA GLY A 25 -1.86 9.15 2.21
C GLY A 25 -1.29 9.74 0.92
N GLN A 26 -0.86 10.98 1.00
CA GLN A 26 -0.24 11.71 -0.09
C GLN A 26 1.26 11.77 0.15
N ARG A 27 2.07 11.31 -0.81
CA ARG A 27 3.52 11.17 -0.63
C ARG A 27 4.23 12.51 -0.50
N LEU A 28 5.24 12.55 0.39
CA LEU A 28 6.12 13.72 0.57
C LEU A 28 6.97 14.00 -0.67
N ASP A 29 7.44 12.96 -1.34
CA ASP A 29 8.41 13.04 -2.42
C ASP A 29 7.79 13.23 -3.81
N SER A 30 6.48 13.45 -3.87
CA SER A 30 5.76 13.62 -5.12
C SER A 30 5.06 14.97 -5.18
N THR A 31 5.08 15.61 -6.35
CA THR A 31 4.30 16.82 -6.64
C THR A 31 2.90 16.47 -7.14
N LEU A 32 2.63 15.19 -7.40
CA LEU A 32 1.31 14.73 -7.84
C LEU A 32 0.34 14.73 -6.66
N GLU A 33 -0.92 14.99 -6.96
CA GLU A 33 -2.00 14.94 -5.96
C GLU A 33 -2.55 13.51 -5.82
N ALA A 34 -1.70 12.51 -5.98
CA ALA A 34 -2.10 11.12 -5.86
C ALA A 34 -2.20 10.70 -4.39
N TRP A 35 -3.18 9.87 -4.11
CA TRP A 35 -3.41 9.30 -2.79
C TRP A 35 -3.24 7.78 -2.86
N GLN A 36 -2.49 7.22 -1.93
CA GLN A 36 -2.19 5.78 -1.93
C GLN A 36 -2.43 5.12 -0.59
N MET A 37 -2.76 3.83 -0.65
CA MET A 37 -2.80 2.98 0.54
C MET A 37 -1.37 2.66 0.99
N PRO A 38 -1.17 2.33 2.29
CA PRO A 38 0.16 1.92 2.77
C PRO A 38 0.67 0.69 2.02
N GLN A 39 1.94 0.73 1.64
CA GLN A 39 2.58 -0.37 0.93
C GLN A 39 4.09 -0.23 0.99
N GLY A 40 4.81 -1.34 0.84
CA GLY A 40 6.25 -1.31 0.84
C GLY A 40 6.87 -2.67 0.55
N GLY A 41 8.19 -2.68 0.36
CA GLY A 41 8.93 -3.89 0.09
C GLY A 41 9.10 -4.77 1.32
N LEU A 42 9.19 -6.08 1.09
CA LEU A 42 9.51 -7.03 2.14
C LEU A 42 11.03 -7.08 2.35
N ASP A 43 11.45 -7.22 3.59
CA ASP A 43 12.84 -7.52 3.92
C ASP A 43 13.10 -9.01 3.66
N GLU A 44 14.36 -9.35 3.44
CA GLU A 44 14.75 -10.74 3.21
C GLU A 44 14.35 -11.61 4.41
N GLY A 45 13.62 -12.70 4.13
CA GLY A 45 13.16 -13.62 5.16
C GLY A 45 11.96 -13.14 5.99
N GLU A 46 11.44 -11.96 5.70
CA GLU A 46 10.29 -11.42 6.42
C GLU A 46 8.98 -12.04 5.95
N ALA A 47 8.13 -12.48 6.89
CA ALA A 47 6.81 -12.98 6.56
C ALA A 47 5.92 -11.81 6.07
N PRO A 48 5.08 -12.02 5.05
CA PRO A 48 4.25 -10.93 4.49
C PRO A 48 3.41 -10.17 5.53
N LEU A 49 2.75 -10.85 6.45
CA LEU A 49 1.93 -10.15 7.45
C LEU A 49 2.78 -9.27 8.37
N ASP A 50 3.95 -9.76 8.79
CA ASP A 50 4.87 -8.96 9.61
C ASP A 50 5.35 -7.73 8.85
N GLY A 51 5.66 -7.90 7.57
CA GLY A 51 6.05 -6.79 6.70
C GLY A 51 4.94 -5.76 6.53
N ALA A 52 3.70 -6.23 6.37
CA ALA A 52 2.54 -5.34 6.25
C ALA A 52 2.35 -4.51 7.52
N LEU A 53 2.44 -5.14 8.69
CA LEU A 53 2.30 -4.44 9.98
C LEU A 53 3.45 -3.46 10.21
N ARG A 54 4.66 -3.84 9.84
CA ARG A 54 5.84 -2.96 9.92
C ARG A 54 5.67 -1.73 9.01
N GLU A 55 5.32 -1.94 7.75
CA GLU A 55 5.12 -0.84 6.80
C GLU A 55 3.99 0.09 7.24
N LEU A 56 2.90 -0.47 7.76
CA LEU A 56 1.79 0.34 8.28
C LEU A 56 2.28 1.26 9.40
N GLU A 57 3.03 0.73 10.36
CA GLU A 57 3.54 1.54 11.46
C GLU A 57 4.56 2.57 11.00
N GLU A 58 5.49 2.20 10.11
CA GLU A 58 6.48 3.11 9.57
C GLU A 58 5.84 4.28 8.81
N GLU A 59 4.75 4.03 8.10
CA GLU A 59 4.12 5.02 7.24
C GLU A 59 3.05 5.86 7.94
N THR A 60 2.35 5.28 8.90
CA THR A 60 1.17 5.93 9.52
C THR A 60 1.30 6.17 11.02
N GLY A 61 2.28 5.57 11.66
CA GLY A 61 2.39 5.59 13.12
C GLY A 61 1.43 4.65 13.84
N ILE A 62 0.60 3.91 13.11
CA ILE A 62 -0.39 3.00 13.70
C ILE A 62 0.28 1.67 14.03
N GLY A 63 0.35 1.34 15.33
CA GLY A 63 0.91 0.08 15.79
C GLY A 63 -0.08 -1.08 15.66
N ARG A 64 0.46 -2.31 15.68
CA ARG A 64 -0.35 -3.53 15.48
C ARG A 64 -1.44 -3.73 16.53
N ALA A 65 -1.29 -3.15 17.71
CA ALA A 65 -2.31 -3.24 18.76
C ALA A 65 -3.63 -2.54 18.39
N LEU A 66 -3.60 -1.62 17.42
CA LEU A 66 -4.75 -0.84 16.98
C LEU A 66 -5.41 -1.38 15.72
N VAL A 67 -4.97 -2.53 15.22
CA VAL A 67 -5.51 -3.12 14.00
C VAL A 67 -5.85 -4.60 14.19
N ALA A 68 -6.84 -5.06 13.42
CA ALA A 68 -7.22 -6.46 13.37
C ALA A 68 -7.22 -6.92 11.91
N LEU A 69 -6.57 -8.04 11.62
CA LEU A 69 -6.57 -8.63 10.29
C LEU A 69 -7.96 -9.20 10.00
N LEU A 70 -8.59 -8.77 8.90
CA LEU A 70 -9.88 -9.25 8.46
C LEU A 70 -9.77 -10.28 7.33
N ALA A 71 -8.89 -10.04 6.38
CA ALA A 71 -8.73 -10.93 5.23
C ALA A 71 -7.36 -10.74 4.57
N THR A 72 -6.93 -11.77 3.86
CA THR A 72 -5.74 -11.74 3.00
C THR A 72 -6.22 -12.01 1.58
N ALA A 73 -5.74 -11.23 0.61
CA ALA A 73 -6.09 -11.46 -0.80
C ALA A 73 -5.66 -12.88 -1.21
N GLY A 74 -6.51 -13.57 -1.96
CA GLY A 74 -6.30 -14.97 -2.33
C GLY A 74 -5.17 -15.20 -3.31
N ARG A 75 -4.62 -14.14 -3.91
CA ARG A 75 -3.46 -14.20 -4.80
C ARG A 75 -2.62 -12.95 -4.67
N GLU A 76 -1.35 -13.05 -5.05
CA GLU A 76 -0.49 -11.89 -5.15
C GLU A 76 -0.92 -11.02 -6.34
N LEU A 77 -0.81 -9.70 -6.16
CA LEU A 77 -1.17 -8.72 -7.19
C LEU A 77 0.09 -7.99 -7.63
N THR A 78 0.21 -7.77 -8.93
CA THR A 78 1.41 -7.14 -9.50
C THR A 78 1.09 -5.83 -10.18
N TYR A 79 2.08 -4.93 -10.23
CA TYR A 79 2.07 -3.82 -11.15
C TYR A 79 3.46 -3.67 -11.76
N ASP A 80 3.50 -3.14 -12.99
CA ASP A 80 4.75 -2.86 -13.69
C ASP A 80 5.06 -1.38 -13.61
N LEU A 81 6.34 -1.05 -13.45
CA LEU A 81 6.78 0.33 -13.58
C LEU A 81 6.62 0.77 -15.04
N PRO A 82 6.24 2.06 -15.29
CA PRO A 82 6.33 2.63 -16.63
C PRO A 82 7.76 2.51 -17.17
N ASP A 83 7.92 2.35 -18.48
CA ASP A 83 9.22 2.19 -19.12
C ASP A 83 10.22 3.26 -18.71
N GLU A 84 9.77 4.51 -18.55
CA GLU A 84 10.62 5.62 -18.16
C GLU A 84 11.15 5.53 -16.73
N LEU A 85 10.54 4.68 -15.88
CA LEU A 85 10.97 4.48 -14.50
C LEU A 85 11.77 3.18 -14.31
N VAL A 86 11.63 2.22 -15.23
CA VAL A 86 12.43 0.99 -15.20
C VAL A 86 13.91 1.37 -15.36
N GLY A 87 14.73 0.85 -14.46
CA GLY A 87 16.16 1.18 -14.44
C GLY A 87 16.50 2.41 -13.58
N LYS A 88 15.52 3.18 -13.13
CA LYS A 88 15.73 4.38 -12.32
C LYS A 88 15.36 4.20 -10.85
N LEU A 89 14.26 3.48 -10.57
CA LEU A 89 13.84 3.19 -9.21
C LEU A 89 14.50 1.91 -8.72
N TRP A 90 14.70 1.82 -7.40
CA TRP A 90 15.25 0.63 -6.72
C TRP A 90 16.57 0.15 -7.35
N LYS A 91 17.42 1.10 -7.73
CA LYS A 91 18.72 0.83 -8.37
C LYS A 91 18.61 0.08 -9.70
N GLY A 92 17.48 0.21 -10.38
CA GLY A 92 17.24 -0.45 -11.66
C GLY A 92 17.07 -1.96 -11.59
N LYS A 93 16.82 -2.51 -10.39
CA LYS A 93 16.84 -3.95 -10.15
C LYS A 93 15.53 -4.65 -10.49
N TRP A 94 14.40 -3.93 -10.44
CA TRP A 94 13.07 -4.54 -10.52
C TRP A 94 12.22 -3.92 -11.64
N ARG A 95 11.31 -4.74 -12.20
CA ARG A 95 10.34 -4.27 -13.20
C ARG A 95 9.06 -3.70 -12.59
N GLY A 96 8.82 -3.95 -11.32
CA GLY A 96 7.62 -3.58 -10.59
C GLY A 96 7.58 -4.30 -9.26
N GLN A 97 6.40 -4.44 -8.69
CA GLN A 97 6.22 -5.16 -7.43
C GLN A 97 5.19 -6.28 -7.57
N ARG A 98 5.41 -7.34 -6.80
CA ARG A 98 4.46 -8.43 -6.58
C ARG A 98 4.05 -8.34 -5.11
N GLN A 99 2.79 -8.00 -4.88
CA GLN A 99 2.30 -7.61 -3.56
C GLN A 99 1.33 -8.62 -2.98
N THR A 100 1.50 -8.92 -1.68
CA THR A 100 0.48 -9.58 -0.88
C THR A 100 -0.33 -8.50 -0.18
N TRP A 101 -1.64 -8.50 -0.38
CA TRP A 101 -2.54 -7.50 0.19
C TRP A 101 -3.31 -8.03 1.37
N PHE A 102 -3.45 -7.18 2.40
CA PHE A 102 -4.17 -7.47 3.64
C PHE A 102 -5.25 -6.43 3.88
N LEU A 103 -6.43 -6.89 4.25
CA LEU A 103 -7.52 -6.03 4.71
C LEU A 103 -7.49 -6.02 6.24
N MET A 104 -7.38 -4.84 6.83
CA MET A 104 -7.31 -4.67 8.27
C MET A 104 -8.35 -3.67 8.76
N ARG A 105 -8.91 -3.92 9.95
CA ARG A 105 -9.82 -3.00 10.63
C ARG A 105 -9.02 -2.11 11.56
N PHE A 106 -9.30 -0.81 11.51
CA PHE A 106 -8.69 0.15 12.43
C PHE A 106 -9.55 0.25 13.70
N ASP A 107 -8.96 -0.07 14.84
CA ASP A 107 -9.60 -0.03 16.15
C ASP A 107 -9.18 1.19 16.97
N GLY A 108 -8.47 2.14 16.38
CA GLY A 108 -8.05 3.38 17.02
C GLY A 108 -8.89 4.57 16.62
N ALA A 109 -8.39 5.75 16.95
CA ALA A 109 -8.99 7.03 16.57
C ALA A 109 -8.06 7.78 15.61
N ASP A 110 -8.60 8.80 14.92
CA ASP A 110 -7.79 9.60 13.98
C ASP A 110 -6.54 10.18 14.64
N ALA A 111 -6.62 10.54 15.91
CA ALA A 111 -5.50 11.07 16.67
C ALA A 111 -4.34 10.08 16.83
N ASP A 112 -4.57 8.79 16.60
CA ASP A 112 -3.52 7.77 16.65
C ASP A 112 -2.66 7.74 15.39
N VAL A 113 -3.09 8.41 14.33
CA VAL A 113 -2.29 8.55 13.09
C VAL A 113 -1.22 9.60 13.31
N ASN A 114 0.03 9.23 13.05
CA ASN A 114 1.16 10.15 13.18
C ASN A 114 2.10 9.99 11.98
N LEU A 115 2.04 10.94 11.06
CA LEU A 115 2.86 10.93 9.86
C LEU A 115 4.32 11.32 10.12
N ALA A 116 4.63 11.91 11.29
CA ALA A 116 5.97 12.31 11.69
C ALA A 116 6.74 11.12 12.26
N THR A 117 6.86 10.06 11.49
CA THR A 117 7.63 8.86 11.83
C THR A 117 9.13 9.10 11.55
N PRO A 118 10.05 8.22 12.02
CA PRO A 118 11.49 8.41 11.79
C PRO A 118 11.88 8.57 10.31
N GLU A 119 11.17 7.88 9.39
CA GLU A 119 11.37 8.02 7.96
C GLU A 119 10.03 8.38 7.31
N PRO A 120 9.60 9.65 7.39
CA PRO A 120 8.27 10.03 6.94
C PRO A 120 8.06 9.82 5.44
N GLU A 121 6.92 9.23 5.09
CA GLU A 121 6.53 8.94 3.71
C GLU A 121 5.44 9.88 3.20
N PHE A 122 4.59 10.38 4.09
CA PHE A 122 3.38 11.11 3.72
C PHE A 122 3.35 12.51 4.33
N ARG A 123 2.80 13.47 3.56
CA ARG A 123 2.58 14.87 4.02
C ARG A 123 1.15 15.10 4.49
N ALA A 124 0.21 14.22 4.10
CA ALA A 124 -1.21 14.34 4.43
C ALA A 124 -1.86 12.98 4.34
N TRP A 125 -3.00 12.82 5.02
CA TRP A 125 -3.79 11.60 4.94
C TRP A 125 -5.27 11.92 5.06
N LYS A 126 -6.11 10.97 4.61
CA LYS A 126 -7.57 11.07 4.76
C LYS A 126 -8.20 9.69 4.69
N TRP A 127 -9.47 9.64 5.06
CA TRP A 127 -10.32 8.49 4.78
C TRP A 127 -11.02 8.72 3.45
N ALA A 128 -11.01 7.71 2.58
CA ALA A 128 -11.64 7.78 1.26
C ALA A 128 -12.64 6.64 1.08
N ALA A 129 -13.67 6.86 0.27
CA ALA A 129 -14.58 5.78 -0.09
C ALA A 129 -13.84 4.78 -0.98
N PRO A 130 -14.09 3.45 -0.81
CA PRO A 130 -13.40 2.45 -1.62
C PRO A 130 -13.48 2.71 -3.13
N ILE A 131 -14.64 3.11 -3.62
CA ILE A 131 -14.86 3.35 -5.05
C ILE A 131 -13.98 4.45 -5.63
N GLU A 132 -13.50 5.37 -4.77
CA GLU A 132 -12.65 6.49 -5.21
C GLU A 132 -11.20 6.07 -5.47
N LEU A 133 -10.75 4.96 -4.88
CA LEU A 133 -9.33 4.59 -4.86
C LEU A 133 -8.66 4.52 -6.23
N PRO A 134 -9.24 3.87 -7.25
CA PRO A 134 -8.58 3.81 -8.56
C PRO A 134 -8.37 5.17 -9.22
N GLY A 135 -9.23 6.15 -8.92
CA GLY A 135 -9.10 7.51 -9.43
C GLY A 135 -8.15 8.39 -8.64
N LEU A 136 -7.78 7.98 -7.43
CA LEU A 136 -6.90 8.76 -6.55
C LEU A 136 -5.43 8.40 -6.71
N ILE A 137 -5.12 7.18 -7.12
CA ILE A 137 -3.74 6.69 -7.24
C ILE A 137 -3.11 7.14 -8.57
N VAL A 138 -1.78 7.14 -8.63
CA VAL A 138 -1.06 7.39 -9.88
C VAL A 138 -1.55 6.43 -10.98
N PRO A 139 -1.68 6.89 -12.23
CA PRO A 139 -2.34 6.13 -13.28
C PRO A 139 -1.81 4.71 -13.52
N PHE A 140 -0.50 4.49 -13.42
CA PHE A 140 0.05 3.16 -13.68
C PHE A 140 -0.27 2.11 -12.59
N LYS A 141 -0.84 2.53 -11.46
CA LYS A 141 -1.29 1.63 -10.39
C LYS A 141 -2.81 1.48 -10.35
N LYS A 142 -3.54 2.10 -11.27
CA LYS A 142 -5.00 2.06 -11.27
C LYS A 142 -5.54 0.64 -11.32
N LYS A 143 -5.01 -0.19 -12.22
CA LYS A 143 -5.41 -1.59 -12.36
C LYS A 143 -5.16 -2.38 -11.07
N LEU A 144 -4.03 -2.14 -10.42
CA LEU A 144 -3.71 -2.77 -9.13
C LEU A 144 -4.80 -2.46 -8.10
N TYR A 145 -5.21 -1.20 -8.01
CA TYR A 145 -6.23 -0.79 -7.04
C TYR A 145 -7.61 -1.36 -7.37
N GLU A 146 -7.95 -1.47 -8.65
CA GLU A 146 -9.16 -2.16 -9.07
C GLU A 146 -9.14 -3.63 -8.63
N ASP A 147 -8.00 -4.30 -8.79
CA ASP A 147 -7.82 -5.69 -8.38
C ASP A 147 -7.91 -5.85 -6.85
N VAL A 148 -7.36 -4.90 -6.08
CA VAL A 148 -7.47 -4.92 -4.61
C VAL A 148 -8.94 -4.78 -4.18
N LEU A 149 -9.68 -3.88 -4.79
CA LEU A 149 -11.12 -3.71 -4.50
C LEU A 149 -11.89 -4.99 -4.81
N ASP A 150 -11.59 -5.65 -5.92
CA ASP A 150 -12.23 -6.91 -6.28
C ASP A 150 -11.91 -8.01 -5.25
N ALA A 151 -10.66 -8.07 -4.80
CA ALA A 151 -10.22 -9.06 -3.83
C ALA A 151 -10.97 -8.96 -2.49
N PHE A 152 -11.34 -7.75 -2.09
CA PHE A 152 -11.99 -7.49 -0.81
C PHE A 152 -13.45 -7.01 -0.93
N ALA A 153 -14.07 -7.20 -2.09
CA ALA A 153 -15.40 -6.65 -2.38
C ALA A 153 -16.47 -7.03 -1.35
N GLU A 154 -16.41 -8.25 -0.81
CA GLU A 154 -17.40 -8.72 0.18
C GLU A 154 -17.32 -7.97 1.52
N TRP A 155 -16.25 -7.24 1.78
CA TRP A 155 -16.02 -6.50 3.02
C TRP A 155 -16.36 -5.01 2.89
N LEU A 156 -16.58 -4.54 1.68
CA LEU A 156 -16.75 -3.12 1.34
C LEU A 156 -18.21 -2.79 0.90
#